data_04d71f8fcf3e8b2f0e7bf4b4cdc5a631
#
_entry.id   04d71f8fcf3e8b2f0e7bf4b4cdc5a631
#
_cell.length_a   1.000
_cell.length_b   1.000
_cell.length_c   1.000
_cell.angle_alpha   90.00
_cell.angle_beta   90.00
_cell.angle_gamma   90.00
#
_symmetry.space_group_name_H-M   'P 1'
#
loop_
_entity.id
_entity.type
_entity.pdbx_description
1 polymer ?
#
loop_
_entity_poly.entity_id
_entity_poly.type
_entity_poly.pdbx_seq_one_letter_code
_entity_poly.pdbx_strand_id
1 'polypeptide(L)' 'MSETAMILADEEGLGRVTKCDCGAIHVQVGPVNVTFSPDAFVQFVGLVNASLPNVEAATPARPQRFPSH' A
#
# COMPACT_ATOMS: atom_id res chain seq x y z
N MET A 1 -8.89 -13.83 19.28
CA MET A 1 -8.66 -13.58 19.10
C MET A 1 -7.84 -13.19 18.99
N SER A 2 -7.57 -13.08 18.85
CA SER A 2 -6.82 -12.67 18.88
C SER A 2 -5.99 -12.40 18.06
N GLU A 3 -6.04 -11.97 17.17
CA GLU A 3 -5.24 -11.70 16.36
C GLU A 3 -4.49 -10.71 16.68
N THR A 4 -3.42 -10.59 16.55
CA THR A 4 -2.59 -9.65 16.87
C THR A 4 -2.09 -9.08 15.66
N ALA A 5 -2.82 -8.63 14.81
CA ALA A 5 -2.37 -7.93 13.65
C ALA A 5 -1.87 -6.57 14.06
N MET A 6 -0.75 -6.17 13.54
CA MET A 6 -0.22 -4.88 13.85
C MET A 6 -0.47 -3.96 12.68
N ILE A 7 -1.00 -2.79 12.91
CA ILE A 7 -1.24 -1.85 11.85
C ILE A 7 0.04 -1.12 11.54
N LEU A 8 0.57 -1.32 10.36
CA LEU A 8 1.79 -0.67 9.97
C LEU A 8 1.54 0.70 9.34
N ALA A 9 0.43 0.86 8.68
CA ALA A 9 0.06 2.14 8.08
C ALA A 9 -1.42 2.15 7.85
N ASP A 10 -2.03 3.27 7.96
CA ASP A 10 -3.46 3.38 7.79
C ASP A 10 -3.75 4.75 7.21
N GLU A 11 -4.30 4.76 6.01
CA GLU A 11 -4.61 6.02 5.35
C GLU A 11 -6.08 6.06 5.13
N GLU A 12 -6.76 6.91 5.83
CA GLU A 12 -8.18 6.97 5.73
C GLU A 12 -8.61 7.28 4.34
N GLY A 13 -9.54 6.58 3.82
CA GLY A 13 -10.01 6.78 2.47
C GLY A 13 -9.21 6.06 1.43
N LEU A 14 -8.09 5.49 1.77
CA LEU A 14 -7.28 4.79 0.80
C LEU A 14 -7.11 3.34 1.18
N GLY A 15 -6.57 3.07 2.30
CA GLY A 15 -6.34 1.69 2.67
C GLY A 15 -5.47 1.53 3.88
N ARG A 16 -4.96 0.35 4.06
CA ARG A 16 -4.28 0.02 5.28
C ARG A 16 -3.29 -1.10 5.04
N VAL A 17 -2.20 -1.10 5.75
CA VAL A 17 -1.22 -2.15 5.69
C VAL A 17 -1.08 -2.72 7.09
N THR A 18 -1.23 -4.01 7.22
CA THR A 18 -1.13 -4.66 8.53
C THR A 18 -0.20 -5.84 8.45
N LYS A 19 0.29 -6.29 9.58
CA LYS A 19 1.15 -7.43 9.65
C LYS A 19 0.54 -8.40 10.61
N CYS A 20 0.39 -9.65 10.16
CA CYS A 20 -0.20 -10.64 10.96
C CYS A 20 0.84 -11.30 11.83
N ASP A 21 0.45 -11.99 12.91
CA ASP A 21 1.32 -12.68 13.73
C ASP A 21 2.08 -13.68 12.97
N CYS A 22 1.58 -14.21 11.88
CA CYS A 22 2.28 -15.21 11.12
C CYS A 22 3.37 -14.59 10.26
N GLY A 23 3.49 -13.29 10.26
CA GLY A 23 4.51 -12.64 9.49
C GLY A 23 4.06 -12.13 8.14
N ALA A 24 2.86 -12.44 7.74
CA ALA A 24 2.39 -11.97 6.43
C ALA A 24 2.01 -10.50 6.51
N ILE A 25 2.22 -9.81 5.43
CA ILE A 25 1.85 -8.39 5.33
C ILE A 25 0.62 -8.32 4.47
N HIS A 26 -0.41 -7.70 4.98
CA HIS A 26 -1.68 -7.57 4.26
C HIS A 26 -1.85 -6.13 3.84
N VAL A 27 -2.08 -5.93 2.57
CA VAL A 27 -2.28 -4.58 2.03
C VAL A 27 -3.71 -4.52 1.53
N GLN A 28 -4.48 -3.60 2.06
CA GLN A 28 -5.84 -3.44 1.64
C GLN A 28 -6.01 -2.06 1.06
N VAL A 29 -6.40 -1.96 -0.18
CA VAL A 29 -6.59 -0.68 -0.84
C VAL A 29 -7.94 -0.76 -1.51
N GLY A 30 -8.89 -0.04 -0.99
CA GLY A 30 -10.26 -0.12 -1.49
C GLY A 30 -10.76 -1.54 -1.36
N PRO A 31 -11.29 -2.10 -2.40
CA PRO A 31 -11.80 -3.46 -2.34
C PRO A 31 -10.72 -4.51 -2.55
N VAL A 32 -9.49 -4.10 -2.77
CA VAL A 32 -8.44 -5.01 -3.09
C VAL A 32 -7.67 -5.39 -1.83
N ASN A 33 -7.33 -6.65 -1.70
CA ASN A 33 -6.64 -7.11 -0.54
C ASN A 33 -5.56 -8.06 -1.01
N VAL A 34 -4.33 -7.77 -0.74
CA VAL A 34 -3.21 -8.55 -1.22
C VAL A 34 -2.34 -8.94 -0.04
N THR A 35 -1.83 -10.14 -0.05
CA THR A 35 -0.98 -10.64 1.01
C THR A 35 0.42 -10.88 0.48
N PHE A 36 1.40 -10.41 1.21
CA PHE A 36 2.79 -10.56 0.82
C PHE A 36 3.58 -11.17 1.95
N SER A 37 4.67 -11.82 1.63
CA SER A 37 5.67 -12.13 2.64
C SER A 37 6.43 -10.83 2.92
N PRO A 38 7.13 -10.72 4.01
CA PRO A 38 7.85 -9.48 4.30
C PRO A 38 8.86 -9.11 3.21
N ASP A 39 9.56 -10.09 2.67
CA ASP A 39 10.52 -9.81 1.63
C ASP A 39 9.83 -9.34 0.37
N ALA A 40 8.75 -9.97 0.00
CA ALA A 40 8.00 -9.58 -1.18
C ALA A 40 7.40 -8.20 -1.00
N PHE A 41 6.99 -7.87 0.21
CA PHE A 41 6.42 -6.57 0.48
C PHE A 41 7.47 -5.48 0.29
N VAL A 42 8.68 -5.71 0.76
CA VAL A 42 9.75 -4.74 0.60
C VAL A 42 10.04 -4.54 -0.89
N GLN A 43 10.05 -5.61 -1.66
CA GLN A 43 10.27 -5.49 -3.08
C GLN A 43 9.12 -4.75 -3.75
N PHE A 44 7.93 -5.01 -3.30
CA PHE A 44 6.75 -4.35 -3.85
C PHE A 44 6.82 -2.84 -3.59
N VAL A 45 7.21 -2.45 -2.39
CA VAL A 45 7.33 -1.05 -2.05
C VAL A 45 8.40 -0.40 -2.92
N GLY A 46 9.51 -1.09 -3.14
CA GLY A 46 10.55 -0.58 -3.99
C GLY A 46 10.07 -0.38 -5.41
N LEU A 47 9.28 -1.31 -5.91
CA LEU A 47 8.74 -1.21 -7.25
C LEU A 47 7.80 -0.01 -7.35
N VAL A 48 6.93 0.15 -6.39
CA VAL A 48 5.98 1.24 -6.41
C VAL A 48 6.71 2.57 -6.32
N ASN A 49 7.70 2.66 -5.45
CA ASN A 49 8.46 3.89 -5.34
C ASN A 49 9.20 4.21 -6.61
N ALA A 50 9.71 3.20 -7.29
CA ALA A 50 10.43 3.42 -8.53
C ALA A 50 9.50 3.91 -9.63
N SER A 51 8.23 3.58 -9.53
CA SER A 51 7.29 3.99 -10.56
C SER A 51 6.80 5.41 -10.37
N LEU A 52 6.99 5.98 -9.20
CA LEU A 52 6.42 7.27 -8.89
C LEU A 52 6.86 8.38 -9.84
N PRO A 53 8.14 8.55 -10.12
CA PRO A 53 8.52 9.62 -11.04
C PRO A 53 7.93 9.42 -12.42
N ASN A 54 7.72 8.18 -12.81
CA ASN A 54 7.16 7.91 -14.12
C ASN A 54 5.67 8.23 -14.15
N VAL A 55 5.00 8.05 -13.05
CA VAL A 55 3.60 8.42 -12.98
C VAL A 55 3.48 9.93 -13.12
N GLU A 56 4.34 10.67 -12.46
CA GLU A 56 4.28 12.09 -12.52
C GLU A 56 4.62 12.58 -13.91
N ALA A 57 5.54 11.93 -14.57
CA ALA A 57 5.89 12.32 -15.92
C ALA A 57 4.79 11.97 -16.90
N ALA A 58 4.09 10.88 -16.63
CA ALA A 58 3.05 10.45 -17.54
C ALA A 58 1.74 11.18 -17.31
N THR A 59 1.63 11.95 -16.26
CA THR A 59 0.39 12.62 -15.96
C THR A 59 0.67 14.09 -15.90
N PRO A 60 0.90 14.70 -16.97
CA PRO A 60 1.31 16.05 -16.92
C PRO A 60 0.24 16.90 -16.56
N ALA A 61 0.40 17.82 -16.06
CA ALA A 61 -0.52 18.80 -15.95
C ALA A 61 -1.64 18.59 -15.13
N ARG A 62 -1.90 17.64 -14.52
CA ARG A 62 -2.94 17.61 -13.78
C ARG A 62 -2.67 17.89 -12.46
N PRO A 63 -3.35 18.50 -11.74
CA PRO A 63 -3.13 18.73 -10.41
C PRO A 63 -3.23 17.49 -9.80
N GLN A 64 -2.45 17.15 -9.11
CA GLN A 64 -2.44 16.05 -8.62
C GLN A 64 -3.14 15.85 -7.48
N ARG A 65 -4.23 15.90 -7.28
CA ARG A 65 -4.76 15.64 -6.16
C ARG A 65 -5.45 14.47 -6.25
N PHE A 66 -5.40 13.58 -5.39
CA PHE A 66 -6.07 12.45 -5.47
C PHE A 66 -7.37 12.73 -5.13
N PRO A 67 -8.20 12.21 -5.70
CA PRO A 67 -9.50 12.48 -5.47
C PRO A 67 -9.79 12.00 -4.24
N SER A 68 -9.64 11.89 -3.77
CA SER A 68 -9.88 11.54 -2.69
C SER A 68 -11.01 11.17 -2.41
N HIS A 69 -11.27 11.26 -2.76
CA HIS A 69 -11.97 11.03 -2.82
C HIS A 69 -12.17 10.62 -2.67
#